data_7f2436b11f6e86c07dbacf63d3c89cb3
#
_entry.id   7f2436b11f6e86c07dbacf63d3c89cb3
#
_cell.length_a   1.000
_cell.length_b   1.000
_cell.length_c   1.000
_cell.angle_alpha   90.00
_cell.angle_beta   90.00
_cell.angle_gamma   90.00
#
_symmetry.space_group_name_H-M   'P 1'
#
loop_
_entity.id
_entity.type
_entity.pdbx_description
1 polymer ?
#
loop_
_entity_poly.entity_id
_entity_poly.type
_entity_poly.pdbx_seq_one_letter_code
_entity_poly.pdbx_strand_id
1 'polypeptide(L)'
;MERRALILVEGASNMLRYVSAARRLGLNPIPLVADPDRYKYLAAEGIEAIRVDTNDVDALVRECTRLLASYHIAGITSALELTYAAAGKLCQYFDLPGPNPTSVELCCDKFTQRQLLRNAGVPIPSYQLATNVTEVESSAAQIGLPVVVKPAAGIGSVGVRLCRTFNEVTQHAGYLLGGEHIERSSPRILVEEFARGPHYSIEIMGNEVIGIAAADFGRPPHFVCREYIYPALLADDQYRRMNDVSLSCLRALGLGWGPSNIDLRWTELGPVVIEVNPRLGGTPTPQLVQLAYGVDLVTEHIKLAIGEESNWGRRRSQIAAARILLPDRDGALDWIEGSRAATVPGVAEVKFYIEPKTPIIRKGDSGDRIGHVMAASPTRTLTKLILQRAVDLIDWSIEPFPNPGE
;
A
#
# COMPACT_ATOMS: atom_id res chain seq x y z
N MET A 1 -0.24 36.50 -10.57
CA MET A 1 0.56 35.40 -9.94
C MET A 1 0.37 34.16 -10.79
N GLU A 2 1.46 33.56 -11.20
CA GLU A 2 1.45 32.33 -11.97
C GLU A 2 0.82 31.21 -11.15
N ARG A 3 -0.09 30.42 -11.76
CA ARG A 3 -0.80 29.33 -11.05
C ARG A 3 0.14 28.14 -10.90
N ARG A 4 0.73 27.93 -9.71
CA ARG A 4 1.56 26.77 -9.42
C ARG A 4 0.68 25.51 -9.41
N ALA A 5 1.05 24.48 -10.16
CA ALA A 5 0.33 23.20 -10.22
C ALA A 5 1.16 22.04 -9.69
N LEU A 6 0.48 21.08 -9.06
CA LEU A 6 0.99 19.75 -8.76
C LEU A 6 0.30 18.75 -9.68
N ILE A 7 1.06 18.07 -10.52
CA ILE A 7 0.55 16.98 -11.35
C ILE A 7 0.52 15.70 -10.53
N LEU A 8 -0.63 15.02 -10.52
CA LEU A 8 -0.85 13.76 -9.82
C LEU A 8 -1.15 12.66 -10.85
N VAL A 9 -0.16 11.80 -11.13
CA VAL A 9 -0.33 10.68 -12.07
C VAL A 9 -0.91 9.51 -11.33
N GLU A 10 -2.22 9.29 -11.42
CA GLU A 10 -2.97 8.32 -10.64
C GLU A 10 -2.81 8.52 -9.12
N GLY A 11 -3.67 7.93 -8.32
CA GLY A 11 -3.56 8.10 -6.86
C GLY A 11 -4.40 7.12 -6.05
N ALA A 12 -5.25 6.34 -6.73
CA ALA A 12 -6.13 5.37 -6.11
C ALA A 12 -6.82 5.95 -4.84
N SER A 13 -6.85 5.21 -3.75
CA SER A 13 -7.49 5.61 -2.49
C SER A 13 -6.82 6.81 -1.78
N ASN A 14 -5.60 7.18 -2.16
CA ASN A 14 -4.86 8.30 -1.58
C ASN A 14 -5.01 9.61 -2.38
N MET A 15 -5.61 9.59 -3.59
CA MET A 15 -5.74 10.77 -4.45
C MET A 15 -6.31 11.98 -3.71
N LEU A 16 -7.44 11.82 -3.01
CA LEU A 16 -8.09 12.91 -2.29
C LEU A 16 -7.18 13.53 -1.21
N ARG A 17 -6.31 12.74 -0.59
CA ARG A 17 -5.35 13.23 0.41
C ARG A 17 -4.28 14.09 -0.21
N TYR A 18 -3.75 13.69 -1.38
CA TYR A 18 -2.79 14.49 -2.15
C TYR A 18 -3.43 15.79 -2.65
N VAL A 19 -4.66 15.72 -3.16
CA VAL A 19 -5.44 16.90 -3.56
C VAL A 19 -5.59 17.89 -2.41
N SER A 20 -6.05 17.40 -1.24
CA SER A 20 -6.26 18.24 -0.07
C SER A 20 -4.95 18.83 0.47
N ALA A 21 -3.87 18.05 0.48
CA ALA A 21 -2.55 18.51 0.91
C ALA A 21 -1.95 19.55 -0.06
N ALA A 22 -2.08 19.33 -1.38
CA ALA A 22 -1.63 20.28 -2.40
C ALA A 22 -2.32 21.64 -2.25
N ARG A 23 -3.63 21.64 -2.02
CA ARG A 23 -4.39 22.90 -1.78
C ARG A 23 -3.93 23.64 -0.52
N ARG A 24 -3.64 22.92 0.58
CA ARG A 24 -3.09 23.54 1.79
C ARG A 24 -1.72 24.18 1.56
N LEU A 25 -0.95 23.68 0.58
CA LEU A 25 0.32 24.25 0.14
C LEU A 25 0.16 25.35 -0.94
N GLY A 26 -1.07 25.76 -1.26
CA GLY A 26 -1.34 26.80 -2.28
C GLY A 26 -1.12 26.33 -3.72
N LEU A 27 -1.13 25.01 -3.96
CA LEU A 27 -0.98 24.41 -5.28
C LEU A 27 -2.33 24.08 -5.89
N ASN A 28 -2.39 24.09 -7.23
CA ASN A 28 -3.52 23.57 -8.00
C ASN A 28 -3.25 22.08 -8.30
N PRO A 29 -3.94 21.13 -7.66
CA PRO A 29 -3.78 19.71 -7.98
C PRO A 29 -4.45 19.40 -9.32
N ILE A 30 -3.71 18.74 -10.22
CA ILE A 30 -4.18 18.33 -11.53
C ILE A 30 -3.98 16.82 -11.67
N PRO A 31 -5.05 16.01 -11.46
CA PRO A 31 -4.99 14.57 -11.65
C PRO A 31 -4.95 14.18 -13.14
N LEU A 32 -3.94 13.42 -13.55
CA LEU A 32 -3.85 12.75 -14.83
C LEU A 32 -4.13 11.27 -14.62
N VAL A 33 -5.19 10.73 -15.25
CA VAL A 33 -5.68 9.37 -14.95
C VAL A 33 -6.11 8.65 -16.22
N ALA A 34 -5.96 7.33 -16.24
CA ALA A 34 -6.41 6.51 -17.37
C ALA A 34 -7.94 6.45 -17.43
N ASP A 35 -8.61 6.38 -16.28
CA ASP A 35 -10.06 6.29 -16.19
C ASP A 35 -10.63 7.30 -15.16
N PRO A 36 -11.10 8.49 -15.61
CA PRO A 36 -11.70 9.49 -14.73
C PRO A 36 -12.92 9.01 -13.95
N ASP A 37 -13.64 8.00 -14.44
CA ASP A 37 -14.82 7.49 -13.77
C ASP A 37 -14.51 6.87 -12.40
N ARG A 38 -13.30 6.39 -12.20
CA ARG A 38 -12.80 5.91 -10.90
C ARG A 38 -12.55 7.03 -9.88
N TYR A 39 -12.56 8.30 -10.34
CA TYR A 39 -12.24 9.50 -9.55
C TYR A 39 -13.40 10.50 -9.49
N LYS A 40 -14.62 10.08 -9.82
CA LYS A 40 -15.84 10.95 -9.77
C LYS A 40 -16.03 11.66 -8.42
N TYR A 41 -15.55 11.07 -7.33
CA TYR A 41 -15.58 11.69 -6.01
C TYR A 41 -14.78 13.02 -5.93
N LEU A 42 -13.85 13.27 -6.84
CA LEU A 42 -13.11 14.53 -6.92
C LEU A 42 -14.00 15.69 -7.39
N ALA A 43 -15.10 15.43 -8.07
CA ALA A 43 -16.05 16.46 -8.50
C ALA A 43 -16.66 17.22 -7.30
N ALA A 44 -16.86 16.53 -6.16
CA ALA A 44 -17.29 17.16 -4.92
C ALA A 44 -16.28 18.19 -4.38
N GLU A 45 -15.02 18.04 -4.74
CA GLU A 45 -13.94 18.98 -4.45
C GLU A 45 -13.74 20.04 -5.53
N GLY A 46 -14.56 20.08 -6.56
CA GLY A 46 -14.40 20.98 -7.71
C GLY A 46 -13.15 20.68 -8.52
N ILE A 47 -12.72 19.42 -8.58
CA ILE A 47 -11.57 18.95 -9.35
C ILE A 47 -12.04 17.97 -10.41
N GLU A 48 -11.65 18.20 -11.64
CA GLU A 48 -11.84 17.29 -12.77
C GLU A 48 -10.53 16.55 -13.05
N ALA A 49 -10.61 15.23 -13.14
CA ALA A 49 -9.48 14.40 -13.54
C ALA A 49 -9.35 14.39 -15.07
N ILE A 50 -8.15 14.63 -15.56
CA ILE A 50 -7.85 14.64 -16.99
C ILE A 50 -7.56 13.22 -17.46
N ARG A 51 -8.29 12.76 -18.50
CA ARG A 51 -8.05 11.45 -19.12
C ARG A 51 -6.78 11.45 -19.94
N VAL A 52 -5.86 10.54 -19.63
CA VAL A 52 -4.65 10.30 -20.42
C VAL A 52 -4.23 8.84 -20.23
N ASP A 53 -3.62 8.22 -21.21
CA ASP A 53 -3.01 6.89 -21.01
C ASP A 53 -1.77 7.03 -20.11
N THR A 54 -1.92 6.61 -18.85
CA THR A 54 -0.87 6.72 -17.84
C THR A 54 0.25 5.69 -17.98
N ASN A 55 0.12 4.73 -18.93
CA ASN A 55 1.19 3.82 -19.33
C ASN A 55 2.02 4.37 -20.51
N ASP A 56 1.50 5.35 -21.24
CA ASP A 56 2.21 6.06 -22.32
C ASP A 56 2.87 7.32 -21.79
N VAL A 57 4.19 7.25 -21.55
CA VAL A 57 4.97 8.40 -21.04
C VAL A 57 4.94 9.57 -22.03
N ASP A 58 4.93 9.33 -23.34
CA ASP A 58 4.87 10.39 -24.34
C ASP A 58 3.51 11.09 -24.32
N ALA A 59 2.41 10.38 -24.08
CA ALA A 59 1.10 10.97 -23.88
C ALA A 59 1.07 11.87 -22.63
N LEU A 60 1.66 11.40 -21.54
CA LEU A 60 1.81 12.17 -20.31
C LEU A 60 2.66 13.45 -20.53
N VAL A 61 3.79 13.34 -21.27
CA VAL A 61 4.63 14.50 -21.62
C VAL A 61 3.85 15.52 -22.46
N ARG A 62 3.11 15.07 -23.48
CA ARG A 62 2.28 15.96 -24.31
C ARG A 62 1.24 16.70 -23.46
N GLU A 63 0.57 16.00 -22.55
CA GLU A 63 -0.44 16.61 -21.68
C GLU A 63 0.17 17.61 -20.68
N CYS A 64 1.28 17.27 -20.04
CA CYS A 64 2.00 18.20 -19.17
C CYS A 64 2.49 19.43 -19.93
N THR A 65 3.00 19.26 -21.16
CA THR A 65 3.42 20.37 -22.03
C THR A 65 2.24 21.28 -22.38
N ARG A 66 1.06 20.72 -22.68
CA ARG A 66 -0.17 21.50 -22.90
C ARG A 66 -0.55 22.32 -21.66
N LEU A 67 -0.39 21.76 -20.47
CA LEU A 67 -0.70 22.44 -19.21
C LEU A 67 0.23 23.62 -18.89
N LEU A 68 1.46 23.65 -19.41
CA LEU A 68 2.39 24.77 -19.25
C LEU A 68 1.87 26.10 -19.83
N ALA A 69 0.91 26.02 -20.75
CA ALA A 69 0.26 27.26 -21.28
C ALA A 69 -0.59 27.98 -20.22
N SER A 70 -0.99 27.29 -19.13
CA SER A 70 -1.90 27.84 -18.10
C SER A 70 -1.35 27.78 -16.70
N TYR A 71 -0.32 26.96 -16.47
CA TYR A 71 0.22 26.67 -15.15
C TYR A 71 1.75 26.63 -15.16
N HIS A 72 2.33 27.02 -14.04
CA HIS A 72 3.70 26.63 -13.68
C HIS A 72 3.65 25.26 -12.99
N ILE A 73 4.17 24.21 -13.62
CA ILE A 73 4.24 22.88 -13.01
C ILE A 73 5.32 22.92 -11.94
N ALA A 74 4.90 23.00 -10.67
CA ALA A 74 5.80 23.09 -9.52
C ALA A 74 6.34 21.70 -9.10
N GLY A 75 5.62 20.63 -9.42
CA GLY A 75 6.03 19.28 -9.13
C GLY A 75 5.12 18.23 -9.77
N ILE A 76 5.63 17.03 -9.88
CA ILE A 76 4.92 15.86 -10.43
C ILE A 76 5.13 14.70 -9.48
N THR A 77 4.06 13.97 -9.14
CA THR A 77 4.16 12.78 -8.31
C THR A 77 3.03 11.78 -8.57
N SER A 78 3.08 10.63 -7.95
CA SER A 78 2.02 9.62 -7.91
C SER A 78 1.87 9.09 -6.49
N ALA A 79 0.65 8.71 -6.13
CA ALA A 79 0.38 7.95 -4.90
C ALA A 79 0.23 6.44 -5.16
N LEU A 80 0.38 6.01 -6.42
CA LEU A 80 0.24 4.63 -6.86
C LEU A 80 1.58 4.09 -7.37
N GLU A 81 2.01 2.96 -6.83
CA GLU A 81 3.26 2.29 -7.16
C GLU A 81 3.47 2.09 -8.67
N LEU A 82 2.42 1.63 -9.36
CA LEU A 82 2.48 1.29 -10.79
C LEU A 82 2.78 2.50 -11.71
N THR A 83 2.43 3.71 -11.29
CA THR A 83 2.64 4.95 -12.06
C THR A 83 3.71 5.86 -11.46
N TYR A 84 4.33 5.44 -10.36
CA TYR A 84 5.37 6.26 -9.72
C TYR A 84 6.64 6.35 -10.56
N ALA A 85 6.98 5.29 -11.31
CA ALA A 85 8.06 5.34 -12.29
C ALA A 85 7.76 6.30 -13.45
N ALA A 86 6.50 6.33 -13.95
CA ALA A 86 6.09 7.29 -14.97
C ALA A 86 6.19 8.73 -14.45
N ALA A 87 5.77 8.99 -13.21
CA ALA A 87 5.97 10.29 -12.56
C ALA A 87 7.46 10.66 -12.49
N GLY A 88 8.34 9.71 -12.14
CA GLY A 88 9.80 9.92 -12.15
C GLY A 88 10.37 10.27 -13.53
N LYS A 89 9.89 9.60 -14.60
CA LYS A 89 10.28 9.93 -15.99
C LYS A 89 9.85 11.34 -16.38
N LEU A 90 8.64 11.75 -16.00
CA LEU A 90 8.16 13.12 -16.21
C LEU A 90 9.02 14.14 -15.43
N CYS A 91 9.37 13.85 -14.17
CA CYS A 91 10.25 14.70 -13.38
C CYS A 91 11.60 14.90 -14.09
N GLN A 92 12.20 13.84 -14.62
CA GLN A 92 13.45 13.92 -15.40
C GLN A 92 13.28 14.75 -16.67
N TYR A 93 12.15 14.62 -17.40
CA TYR A 93 11.89 15.34 -18.62
C TYR A 93 11.72 16.85 -18.40
N PHE A 94 11.05 17.25 -17.30
CA PHE A 94 10.77 18.64 -16.96
C PHE A 94 11.78 19.26 -15.99
N ASP A 95 12.90 18.58 -15.70
CA ASP A 95 13.94 19.00 -14.74
C ASP A 95 13.37 19.33 -13.35
N LEU A 96 12.50 18.46 -12.85
CA LEU A 96 11.86 18.57 -11.55
C LEU A 96 12.40 17.50 -10.57
N PRO A 97 12.37 17.78 -9.25
CA PRO A 97 12.68 16.77 -8.24
C PRO A 97 11.74 15.55 -8.35
N GLY A 98 12.31 14.36 -8.28
CA GLY A 98 11.50 13.14 -8.38
C GLY A 98 12.26 11.86 -8.09
N PRO A 99 11.56 10.71 -8.00
CA PRO A 99 12.19 9.43 -7.79
C PRO A 99 12.99 8.99 -9.01
N ASN A 100 14.00 8.15 -8.79
CA ASN A 100 14.67 7.47 -9.89
C ASN A 100 13.71 6.43 -10.52
N PRO A 101 13.26 6.62 -11.78
CA PRO A 101 12.25 5.75 -12.37
C PRO A 101 12.73 4.31 -12.55
N THR A 102 14.00 4.10 -12.89
CA THR A 102 14.59 2.76 -13.03
C THR A 102 14.57 2.00 -11.69
N SER A 103 14.94 2.65 -10.60
CA SER A 103 14.89 2.05 -9.26
C SER A 103 13.47 1.68 -8.85
N VAL A 104 12.48 2.53 -9.18
CA VAL A 104 11.06 2.25 -8.94
C VAL A 104 10.60 1.03 -9.76
N GLU A 105 10.92 0.96 -11.05
CA GLU A 105 10.55 -0.15 -11.93
C GLU A 105 11.15 -1.48 -11.44
N LEU A 106 12.43 -1.49 -11.07
CA LEU A 106 13.11 -2.67 -10.52
C LEU A 106 12.49 -3.12 -9.19
N CYS A 107 12.05 -2.17 -8.37
CA CYS A 107 11.41 -2.45 -7.10
C CYS A 107 10.02 -3.06 -7.26
N CYS A 108 9.26 -2.69 -8.30
CA CYS A 108 7.90 -3.20 -8.55
C CYS A 108 7.86 -4.66 -9.02
N ASP A 109 8.95 -5.23 -9.52
CA ASP A 109 9.06 -6.66 -9.83
C ASP A 109 9.64 -7.43 -8.65
N LYS A 110 8.83 -8.22 -7.97
CA LYS A 110 9.22 -8.94 -6.74
C LYS A 110 10.40 -9.89 -6.94
N PHE A 111 10.54 -10.50 -8.12
CA PHE A 111 11.68 -11.38 -8.38
C PHE A 111 12.99 -10.57 -8.52
N THR A 112 12.97 -9.51 -9.30
CA THR A 112 14.10 -8.59 -9.44
C THR A 112 14.46 -7.97 -8.09
N GLN A 113 13.47 -7.55 -7.31
CA GLN A 113 13.66 -7.06 -5.95
C GLN A 113 14.38 -8.10 -5.08
N ARG A 114 13.97 -9.39 -5.14
CA ARG A 114 14.65 -10.47 -4.41
C ARG A 114 16.09 -10.66 -4.83
N GLN A 115 16.38 -10.59 -6.13
CA GLN A 115 17.76 -10.72 -6.64
C GLN A 115 18.65 -9.59 -6.13
N LEU A 116 18.21 -8.35 -6.20
CA LEU A 116 18.96 -7.19 -5.74
C LEU A 116 19.20 -7.23 -4.22
N LEU A 117 18.18 -7.53 -3.45
CA LEU A 117 18.28 -7.65 -1.99
C LEU A 117 19.24 -8.78 -1.58
N ARG A 118 19.14 -9.96 -2.22
CA ARG A 118 20.06 -11.08 -1.96
C ARG A 118 21.50 -10.73 -2.28
N ASN A 119 21.74 -10.11 -3.43
CA ASN A 119 23.09 -9.70 -3.84
C ASN A 119 23.71 -8.68 -2.87
N ALA A 120 22.88 -7.88 -2.20
CA ALA A 120 23.30 -6.93 -1.17
C ALA A 120 23.39 -7.54 0.23
N GLY A 121 23.14 -8.84 0.40
CA GLY A 121 23.16 -9.51 1.69
C GLY A 121 22.01 -9.16 2.63
N VAL A 122 20.91 -8.61 2.11
CA VAL A 122 19.71 -8.30 2.90
C VAL A 122 18.97 -9.61 3.21
N PRO A 123 18.57 -9.86 4.47
CA PRO A 123 17.81 -11.06 4.83
C PRO A 123 16.45 -11.08 4.14
N ILE A 124 16.20 -12.08 3.32
CA ILE A 124 14.95 -12.34 2.59
C ILE A 124 14.60 -13.82 2.67
N PRO A 125 13.34 -14.23 2.43
CA PRO A 125 13.00 -15.65 2.30
C PRO A 125 13.75 -16.32 1.15
N SER A 126 14.01 -17.61 1.24
CA SER A 126 14.39 -18.44 0.07
C SER A 126 13.31 -18.32 -0.98
N TYR A 127 13.68 -18.23 -2.26
CA TYR A 127 12.70 -17.99 -3.33
C TYR A 127 13.10 -18.63 -4.66
N GLN A 128 12.10 -18.93 -5.47
CA GLN A 128 12.22 -19.41 -6.84
C GLN A 128 11.19 -18.71 -7.74
N LEU A 129 11.52 -18.53 -9.00
CA LEU A 129 10.61 -18.05 -10.02
C LEU A 129 10.12 -19.25 -10.87
N ALA A 130 8.82 -19.28 -11.16
CA ALA A 130 8.20 -20.32 -11.95
C ALA A 130 7.22 -19.70 -12.96
N THR A 131 6.99 -20.38 -14.08
CA THR A 131 6.12 -19.94 -15.18
C THR A 131 5.02 -20.95 -15.52
N ASN A 132 5.05 -22.12 -14.90
CA ASN A 132 4.05 -23.19 -15.06
C ASN A 132 3.91 -24.00 -13.77
N VAL A 133 2.85 -24.82 -13.70
CA VAL A 133 2.52 -25.60 -12.48
C VAL A 133 3.66 -26.52 -12.07
N THR A 134 4.28 -27.22 -13.01
CA THR A 134 5.37 -28.16 -12.72
C THR A 134 6.59 -27.48 -12.09
N GLU A 135 6.93 -26.27 -12.58
CA GLU A 135 8.01 -25.47 -12.01
C GLU A 135 7.65 -24.97 -10.59
N VAL A 136 6.38 -24.59 -10.35
CA VAL A 136 5.91 -24.20 -9.01
C VAL A 136 6.02 -25.37 -8.03
N GLU A 137 5.60 -26.57 -8.42
CA GLU A 137 5.73 -27.80 -7.61
C GLU A 137 7.20 -28.14 -7.30
N SER A 138 8.05 -28.09 -8.33
CA SER A 138 9.49 -28.31 -8.17
C SER A 138 10.13 -27.29 -7.23
N SER A 139 9.77 -26.02 -7.38
CA SER A 139 10.23 -24.94 -6.49
C SER A 139 9.78 -25.14 -5.05
N ALA A 140 8.53 -25.53 -4.84
CA ALA A 140 8.00 -25.85 -3.52
C ALA A 140 8.71 -27.06 -2.87
N ALA A 141 9.06 -28.07 -3.67
CA ALA A 141 9.82 -29.23 -3.20
C ALA A 141 11.26 -28.86 -2.80
N GLN A 142 11.91 -27.96 -3.54
CA GLN A 142 13.27 -27.50 -3.24
C GLN A 142 13.32 -26.60 -2.00
N ILE A 143 12.34 -25.69 -1.83
CA ILE A 143 12.27 -24.77 -0.69
C ILE A 143 11.80 -25.52 0.57
N GLY A 144 10.87 -26.44 0.45
CA GLY A 144 10.22 -27.13 1.55
C GLY A 144 8.94 -26.45 2.03
N LEU A 145 7.88 -27.26 2.25
CA LEU A 145 6.59 -26.78 2.74
C LEU A 145 6.65 -26.34 4.22
N PRO A 146 5.88 -25.34 4.63
CA PRO A 146 4.94 -24.55 3.83
C PRO A 146 5.62 -23.45 3.02
N VAL A 147 5.09 -23.15 1.83
CA VAL A 147 5.56 -22.08 0.96
C VAL A 147 4.49 -21.01 0.75
N VAL A 148 4.91 -19.79 0.45
CA VAL A 148 4.04 -18.72 -0.06
C VAL A 148 4.15 -18.71 -1.58
N VAL A 149 3.00 -18.83 -2.25
CA VAL A 149 2.89 -18.76 -3.72
C VAL A 149 2.16 -17.47 -4.07
N LYS A 150 2.76 -16.65 -4.93
CA LYS A 150 2.24 -15.32 -5.27
C LYS A 150 2.65 -14.87 -6.68
N PRO A 151 1.93 -13.92 -7.30
CA PRO A 151 2.37 -13.28 -8.54
C PRO A 151 3.71 -12.53 -8.33
N ALA A 152 4.58 -12.52 -9.33
CA ALA A 152 5.82 -11.76 -9.30
C ALA A 152 5.59 -10.23 -9.36
N ALA A 153 4.46 -9.80 -9.91
CA ALA A 153 3.99 -8.42 -9.90
C ALA A 153 2.58 -8.34 -9.31
N GLY A 154 2.25 -7.24 -8.63
CA GLY A 154 0.94 -7.03 -8.01
C GLY A 154 1.05 -6.38 -6.64
N ILE A 155 -0.07 -5.87 -6.13
CA ILE A 155 -0.20 -5.12 -4.88
C ILE A 155 -1.34 -5.69 -4.03
N GLY A 156 -1.39 -5.33 -2.75
CA GLY A 156 -2.55 -5.58 -1.89
C GLY A 156 -2.82 -7.05 -1.57
N SER A 157 -1.83 -7.92 -1.57
CA SER A 157 -1.92 -9.36 -1.33
C SER A 157 -2.78 -10.12 -2.35
N VAL A 158 -3.08 -9.54 -3.53
CA VAL A 158 -3.82 -10.23 -4.59
C VAL A 158 -3.04 -11.45 -5.05
N GLY A 159 -3.71 -12.62 -5.01
CA GLY A 159 -3.11 -13.90 -5.39
C GLY A 159 -2.02 -14.43 -4.46
N VAL A 160 -1.86 -13.87 -3.26
CA VAL A 160 -0.88 -14.36 -2.27
C VAL A 160 -1.51 -15.42 -1.38
N ARG A 161 -0.93 -16.61 -1.34
CA ARG A 161 -1.43 -17.72 -0.51
C ARG A 161 -0.32 -18.53 0.14
N LEU A 162 -0.52 -18.91 1.40
CA LEU A 162 0.28 -19.93 2.06
C LEU A 162 -0.23 -21.31 1.67
N CYS A 163 0.64 -22.12 1.09
CA CYS A 163 0.37 -23.50 0.73
C CYS A 163 1.14 -24.46 1.67
N ARG A 164 0.42 -25.40 2.30
CA ARG A 164 0.96 -26.37 3.26
C ARG A 164 1.16 -27.76 2.66
N THR A 165 0.52 -28.01 1.53
CA THR A 165 0.55 -29.28 0.81
C THR A 165 0.80 -29.05 -0.68
N PHE A 166 1.35 -30.05 -1.37
CA PHE A 166 1.54 -29.97 -2.83
C PHE A 166 0.22 -29.79 -3.57
N ASN A 167 -0.88 -30.39 -3.08
CA ASN A 167 -2.20 -30.18 -3.67
C ASN A 167 -2.64 -28.71 -3.62
N GLU A 168 -2.42 -28.02 -2.48
CA GLU A 168 -2.67 -26.56 -2.38
C GLU A 168 -1.77 -25.76 -3.32
N VAL A 169 -0.51 -26.18 -3.50
CA VAL A 169 0.45 -25.54 -4.43
C VAL A 169 -0.06 -25.67 -5.87
N THR A 170 -0.42 -26.86 -6.31
CA THR A 170 -0.94 -27.17 -7.67
C THR A 170 -2.21 -26.37 -7.95
N GLN A 171 -3.17 -26.42 -7.04
CA GLN A 171 -4.44 -25.70 -7.18
C GLN A 171 -4.23 -24.19 -7.28
N HIS A 172 -3.38 -23.62 -6.43
CA HIS A 172 -3.16 -22.18 -6.42
C HIS A 172 -2.32 -21.73 -7.62
N ALA A 173 -1.34 -22.51 -8.06
CA ALA A 173 -0.61 -22.25 -9.29
C ALA A 173 -1.55 -22.26 -10.50
N GLY A 174 -2.47 -23.23 -10.59
CA GLY A 174 -3.50 -23.29 -11.62
C GLY A 174 -4.42 -22.05 -11.62
N TYR A 175 -4.83 -21.61 -10.40
CA TYR A 175 -5.60 -20.38 -10.24
C TYR A 175 -4.85 -19.15 -10.76
N LEU A 176 -3.58 -18.99 -10.40
CA LEU A 176 -2.77 -17.83 -10.84
C LEU A 176 -2.50 -17.84 -12.35
N LEU A 177 -2.27 -19.01 -12.94
CA LEU A 177 -1.97 -19.14 -14.38
C LEU A 177 -3.22 -19.09 -15.27
N GLY A 178 -4.39 -19.47 -14.75
CA GLY A 178 -5.66 -19.47 -15.49
C GLY A 178 -6.45 -18.16 -15.35
N GLY A 179 -5.96 -17.20 -14.60
CA GLY A 179 -6.77 -16.08 -14.13
C GLY A 179 -6.58 -14.76 -14.86
N GLU A 180 -7.68 -14.13 -15.15
CA GLU A 180 -7.82 -12.72 -15.53
C GLU A 180 -7.40 -11.75 -14.38
N HIS A 181 -6.84 -12.27 -13.28
CA HIS A 181 -6.59 -11.55 -12.04
C HIS A 181 -5.29 -10.77 -12.01
N ILE A 182 -4.42 -10.98 -13.00
CA ILE A 182 -3.10 -10.35 -13.05
C ILE A 182 -3.19 -9.24 -14.08
N GLU A 183 -3.34 -8.01 -13.62
CA GLU A 183 -3.42 -6.80 -14.46
C GLU A 183 -2.17 -6.58 -15.37
N ARG A 184 -1.14 -7.40 -15.24
CA ARG A 184 0.04 -7.39 -16.10
C ARG A 184 0.40 -8.82 -16.52
N SER A 185 0.16 -9.08 -17.77
CA SER A 185 0.37 -10.31 -18.51
C SER A 185 1.83 -10.80 -18.49
N SER A 186 2.20 -11.51 -17.46
CA SER A 186 3.22 -12.54 -17.54
C SER A 186 2.89 -13.58 -16.50
N PRO A 187 2.78 -14.86 -16.83
CA PRO A 187 2.54 -15.93 -15.87
C PRO A 187 3.82 -16.21 -15.08
N ARG A 188 4.26 -15.21 -14.31
CA ARG A 188 5.45 -15.31 -13.44
C ARG A 188 4.99 -15.43 -12.01
N ILE A 189 5.24 -16.58 -11.43
CA ILE A 189 4.89 -16.92 -10.05
C ILE A 189 6.16 -16.96 -9.23
N LEU A 190 6.13 -16.30 -8.08
CA LEU A 190 7.17 -16.37 -7.07
C LEU A 190 6.75 -17.39 -6.00
N VAL A 191 7.59 -18.38 -5.77
CA VAL A 191 7.46 -19.36 -4.68
C VAL A 191 8.48 -19.01 -3.62
N GLU A 192 8.04 -18.79 -2.39
CA GLU A 192 8.90 -18.34 -1.29
C GLU A 192 8.74 -19.21 -0.03
N GLU A 193 9.82 -19.32 0.72
CA GLU A 193 9.79 -19.81 2.09
C GLU A 193 8.84 -18.96 2.94
N PHE A 194 8.07 -19.59 3.80
CA PHE A 194 7.23 -18.87 4.75
C PHE A 194 8.04 -18.36 5.95
N ALA A 195 8.43 -17.11 5.94
CA ALA A 195 9.06 -16.46 7.07
C ALA A 195 8.09 -16.42 8.27
N ARG A 196 8.40 -17.15 9.35
CA ARG A 196 7.56 -17.25 10.54
C ARG A 196 7.92 -16.15 11.53
N GLY A 197 6.90 -15.51 12.10
CA GLY A 197 7.07 -14.49 13.14
C GLY A 197 6.12 -13.32 12.99
N PRO A 198 6.11 -12.38 13.94
CA PRO A 198 5.27 -11.18 13.87
C PRO A 198 5.64 -10.32 12.65
N HIS A 199 4.62 -9.67 12.09
CA HIS A 199 4.73 -8.82 10.92
C HIS A 199 4.85 -7.35 11.35
N TYR A 200 5.70 -6.61 10.66
CA TYR A 200 5.92 -5.18 10.85
C TYR A 200 5.87 -4.46 9.52
N SER A 201 5.30 -3.26 9.53
CA SER A 201 5.29 -2.35 8.38
C SER A 201 6.04 -1.08 8.74
N ILE A 202 6.99 -0.67 7.92
CA ILE A 202 7.93 0.41 8.19
C ILE A 202 7.70 1.51 7.18
N GLU A 203 7.38 2.72 7.67
CA GLU A 203 7.28 3.92 6.85
C GLU A 203 8.61 4.67 6.85
N ILE A 204 9.07 5.01 5.65
CA ILE A 204 10.32 5.69 5.40
C ILE A 204 10.06 6.92 4.54
N MET A 205 10.79 8.00 4.81
CA MET A 205 10.83 9.17 3.94
C MET A 205 12.30 9.53 3.70
N GLY A 206 12.69 9.61 2.43
CA GLY A 206 14.11 9.73 2.10
C GLY A 206 14.91 8.54 2.62
N ASN A 207 15.91 8.80 3.45
CA ASN A 207 16.74 7.79 4.10
C ASN A 207 16.48 7.69 5.62
N GLU A 208 15.28 8.04 6.07
CA GLU A 208 14.93 8.04 7.49
C GLU A 208 13.68 7.21 7.76
N VAL A 209 13.77 6.32 8.75
CA VAL A 209 12.63 5.54 9.26
C VAL A 209 11.75 6.45 10.12
N ILE A 210 10.56 6.75 9.62
CA ILE A 210 9.58 7.60 10.31
C ILE A 210 8.88 6.83 11.41
N GLY A 211 8.47 5.60 11.14
CA GLY A 211 7.80 4.78 12.11
C GLY A 211 7.70 3.31 11.72
N ILE A 212 7.59 2.47 12.74
CA ILE A 212 7.39 1.02 12.61
C ILE A 212 6.04 0.68 13.23
N ALA A 213 5.16 0.06 12.45
CA ALA A 213 3.91 -0.52 12.94
C ALA A 213 4.06 -2.00 13.24
N ALA A 214 3.38 -2.47 14.28
CA ALA A 214 3.00 -3.88 14.35
C ALA A 214 1.77 -4.07 13.46
N ALA A 215 1.79 -5.10 12.60
CA ALA A 215 0.73 -5.39 11.66
C ALA A 215 0.17 -6.80 11.88
N ASP A 216 -1.15 -6.93 11.90
CA ASP A 216 -1.85 -8.23 11.95
C ASP A 216 -2.47 -8.51 10.58
N PHE A 217 -1.96 -9.54 9.88
CA PHE A 217 -2.50 -10.03 8.60
C PHE A 217 -3.40 -11.26 8.76
N GLY A 218 -3.93 -11.47 9.95
CA GLY A 218 -4.85 -12.57 10.22
C GLY A 218 -4.19 -13.95 10.14
N ARG A 219 -5.06 -14.96 10.03
CA ARG A 219 -4.61 -16.36 9.94
C ARG A 219 -4.43 -16.80 8.49
N PRO A 220 -3.34 -17.50 8.16
CA PRO A 220 -3.21 -18.13 6.85
C PRO A 220 -4.43 -19.03 6.51
N PRO A 221 -4.75 -19.27 5.25
CA PRO A 221 -3.83 -19.21 4.09
C PRO A 221 -3.69 -17.84 3.41
N HIS A 222 -4.55 -16.90 3.71
CA HIS A 222 -4.54 -15.56 3.11
C HIS A 222 -3.89 -14.54 4.04
N PHE A 223 -3.47 -13.40 3.46
CA PHE A 223 -2.76 -12.36 4.18
C PHE A 223 -3.50 -11.02 4.02
N VAL A 224 -4.72 -10.94 4.60
CA VAL A 224 -5.51 -9.71 4.63
C VAL A 224 -5.20 -8.96 5.90
N CYS A 225 -4.75 -7.72 5.78
CA CYS A 225 -4.48 -6.90 6.95
C CYS A 225 -5.75 -6.65 7.75
N ARG A 226 -5.66 -6.84 9.07
CA ARG A 226 -6.72 -6.65 10.05
C ARG A 226 -6.48 -5.48 10.99
N GLU A 227 -5.23 -5.23 11.34
CA GLU A 227 -4.87 -4.18 12.30
C GLU A 227 -3.47 -3.66 12.05
N TYR A 228 -3.29 -2.34 12.21
CA TYR A 228 -1.99 -1.68 12.35
C TYR A 228 -1.95 -0.92 13.67
N ILE A 229 -0.81 -0.95 14.37
CA ILE A 229 -0.58 -0.15 15.59
C ILE A 229 0.78 0.53 15.50
N TYR A 230 0.79 1.85 15.58
CA TYR A 230 1.98 2.70 15.70
C TYR A 230 2.10 3.31 17.10
N PRO A 231 3.30 3.37 17.68
CA PRO A 231 4.47 2.59 17.31
C PRO A 231 4.31 1.10 17.63
N ALA A 232 5.06 0.26 16.96
CA ALA A 232 5.28 -1.11 17.40
C ALA A 232 5.97 -1.11 18.77
N LEU A 233 5.63 -2.08 19.62
CA LEU A 233 6.36 -2.31 20.87
C LEU A 233 7.60 -3.15 20.57
N LEU A 234 8.75 -2.52 20.56
CA LEU A 234 10.04 -3.12 20.19
C LEU A 234 11.07 -2.88 21.28
N ALA A 235 11.95 -3.84 21.48
CA ALA A 235 13.19 -3.60 22.22
C ALA A 235 14.16 -2.75 21.35
N ASP A 236 15.10 -2.05 21.97
CA ASP A 236 16.03 -1.15 21.26
C ASP A 236 16.86 -1.86 20.20
N ASP A 237 17.27 -3.09 20.45
CA ASP A 237 18.00 -3.91 19.48
C ASP A 237 17.12 -4.32 18.29
N GLN A 238 15.86 -4.64 18.54
CA GLN A 238 14.89 -4.94 17.48
C GLN A 238 14.67 -3.73 16.59
N TYR A 239 14.46 -2.54 17.19
CA TYR A 239 14.31 -1.31 16.43
C TYR A 239 15.54 -1.05 15.56
N ARG A 240 16.74 -1.10 16.13
CA ARG A 240 18.00 -0.87 15.40
C ARG A 240 18.17 -1.83 14.23
N ARG A 241 17.97 -3.14 14.44
CA ARG A 241 18.11 -4.15 13.38
C ARG A 241 17.09 -3.97 12.26
N MET A 242 15.82 -3.62 12.57
CA MET A 242 14.81 -3.30 11.57
C MET A 242 15.18 -2.03 10.79
N ASN A 243 15.65 -0.99 11.47
CA ASN A 243 16.13 0.24 10.84
C ASN A 243 17.27 -0.05 9.87
N ASP A 244 18.30 -0.77 10.31
CA ASP A 244 19.50 -1.05 9.52
C ASP A 244 19.18 -1.90 8.28
N VAL A 245 18.33 -2.91 8.42
CA VAL A 245 17.85 -3.73 7.30
C VAL A 245 17.05 -2.88 6.32
N SER A 246 16.17 -2.00 6.81
CA SER A 246 15.38 -1.11 5.97
C SER A 246 16.24 -0.16 5.14
N LEU A 247 17.22 0.48 5.76
CA LEU A 247 18.15 1.36 5.04
C LEU A 247 19.05 0.58 4.06
N SER A 248 19.36 -0.68 4.38
CA SER A 248 20.07 -1.57 3.45
C SER A 248 19.24 -1.91 2.22
N CYS A 249 17.92 -2.10 2.38
CA CYS A 249 16.99 -2.27 1.25
C CYS A 249 17.00 -1.06 0.32
N LEU A 250 16.93 0.16 0.87
CA LEU A 250 16.93 1.37 0.06
C LEU A 250 18.21 1.48 -0.77
N ARG A 251 19.36 1.24 -0.15
CA ARG A 251 20.65 1.24 -0.87
C ARG A 251 20.70 0.18 -1.97
N ALA A 252 20.26 -1.04 -1.69
CA ALA A 252 20.27 -2.16 -2.64
C ALA A 252 19.37 -1.91 -3.87
N LEU A 253 18.26 -1.20 -3.67
CA LEU A 253 17.27 -0.92 -4.71
C LEU A 253 17.46 0.45 -5.37
N GLY A 254 18.44 1.25 -4.94
CA GLY A 254 18.64 2.61 -5.44
C GLY A 254 17.50 3.57 -5.09
N LEU A 255 16.77 3.27 -4.00
CA LEU A 255 15.77 4.15 -3.43
C LEU A 255 16.42 5.13 -2.45
N GLY A 256 15.69 6.12 -1.95
CA GLY A 256 16.20 7.10 -0.98
C GLY A 256 15.76 8.52 -1.30
N TRP A 257 14.95 8.69 -2.36
CA TRP A 257 14.18 9.89 -2.60
C TRP A 257 12.70 9.57 -2.39
N GLY A 258 12.02 10.41 -1.60
CA GLY A 258 10.59 10.26 -1.35
C GLY A 258 10.24 9.09 -0.42
N PRO A 259 8.96 8.65 -0.46
CA PRO A 259 8.45 7.64 0.45
C PRO A 259 8.83 6.22 0.03
N SER A 260 9.01 5.37 1.03
CA SER A 260 9.05 3.92 0.87
C SER A 260 8.35 3.26 2.05
N ASN A 261 7.71 2.12 1.77
CA ASN A 261 7.10 1.28 2.79
C ASN A 261 7.69 -0.12 2.70
N ILE A 262 8.18 -0.65 3.82
CA ILE A 262 8.82 -1.96 3.89
C ILE A 262 8.02 -2.86 4.82
N ASP A 263 7.60 -4.00 4.30
CA ASP A 263 7.03 -5.08 5.08
C ASP A 263 8.09 -6.12 5.43
N LEU A 264 8.20 -6.46 6.71
CA LEU A 264 9.10 -7.49 7.19
C LEU A 264 8.47 -8.35 8.29
N ARG A 265 9.07 -9.53 8.49
CA ARG A 265 8.75 -10.40 9.63
C ARG A 265 9.97 -10.53 10.54
N TRP A 266 9.71 -10.54 11.84
CA TRP A 266 10.72 -10.83 12.82
C TRP A 266 10.74 -12.34 13.09
N THR A 267 11.72 -13.04 12.51
CA THR A 267 11.93 -14.47 12.69
C THR A 267 12.83 -14.76 13.90
N GLU A 268 13.07 -16.01 14.21
CA GLU A 268 14.05 -16.43 15.23
C GLU A 268 15.46 -15.96 14.90
N LEU A 269 15.80 -15.78 13.61
CA LEU A 269 17.10 -15.28 13.15
C LEU A 269 17.14 -13.75 13.06
N GLY A 270 16.01 -13.08 13.23
CA GLY A 270 15.87 -11.63 13.15
C GLY A 270 14.98 -11.16 12.02
N PRO A 271 15.11 -9.89 11.58
CA PRO A 271 14.22 -9.32 10.56
C PRO A 271 14.49 -9.93 9.18
N VAL A 272 13.40 -10.34 8.51
CA VAL A 272 13.40 -10.87 7.14
C VAL A 272 12.45 -10.02 6.31
N VAL A 273 12.95 -9.45 5.21
CA VAL A 273 12.20 -8.52 4.34
C VAL A 273 11.24 -9.30 3.45
N ILE A 274 9.96 -8.93 3.52
CA ILE A 274 8.89 -9.56 2.74
C ILE A 274 8.61 -8.76 1.46
N GLU A 275 8.65 -7.43 1.52
CA GLU A 275 8.39 -6.56 0.38
C GLU A 275 8.91 -5.15 0.65
N VAL A 276 9.41 -4.50 -0.39
CA VAL A 276 9.73 -3.07 -0.41
C VAL A 276 8.83 -2.40 -1.44
N ASN A 277 8.09 -1.40 -1.02
CA ASN A 277 7.20 -0.63 -1.87
C ASN A 277 7.73 0.79 -2.00
N PRO A 278 8.01 1.30 -3.22
CA PRO A 278 8.57 2.65 -3.44
C PRO A 278 7.47 3.73 -3.37
N ARG A 279 6.69 3.73 -2.30
CA ARG A 279 5.56 4.64 -2.04
C ARG A 279 5.19 4.64 -0.56
N LEU A 280 4.31 5.55 -0.17
CA LEU A 280 3.66 5.49 1.15
C LEU A 280 2.87 4.19 1.32
N GLY A 281 2.81 3.69 2.53
CA GLY A 281 1.91 2.60 2.90
C GLY A 281 0.47 2.89 2.50
N GLY A 282 -0.30 1.83 2.25
CA GLY A 282 -1.72 1.95 1.90
C GLY A 282 -2.54 2.54 3.05
N THR A 283 -3.74 3.04 2.70
CA THR A 283 -4.71 3.50 3.71
C THR A 283 -5.00 2.38 4.74
N PRO A 284 -4.93 2.66 6.06
CA PRO A 284 -4.87 3.99 6.69
C PRO A 284 -3.48 4.40 7.21
N THR A 285 -2.39 3.83 6.72
CA THR A 285 -1.05 3.96 7.32
C THR A 285 -0.53 5.41 7.42
N PRO A 286 -0.59 6.28 6.37
CA PRO A 286 -0.12 7.66 6.51
C PRO A 286 -0.87 8.46 7.60
N GLN A 287 -2.17 8.19 7.78
CA GLN A 287 -2.96 8.83 8.83
C GLN A 287 -2.56 8.37 10.22
N LEU A 288 -2.24 7.08 10.37
CA LEU A 288 -1.76 6.54 11.65
C LEU A 288 -0.43 7.18 12.05
N VAL A 289 0.48 7.39 11.08
CA VAL A 289 1.73 8.12 11.31
C VAL A 289 1.45 9.56 11.76
N GLN A 290 0.50 10.24 11.10
CA GLN A 290 0.11 11.59 11.49
C GLN A 290 -0.50 11.63 12.91
N LEU A 291 -1.35 10.67 13.25
CA LEU A 291 -1.94 10.57 14.59
C LEU A 291 -0.88 10.25 15.66
N ALA A 292 0.02 9.30 15.39
CA ALA A 292 1.02 8.85 16.35
C ALA A 292 2.16 9.86 16.54
N TYR A 293 2.66 10.45 15.45
CA TYR A 293 3.89 11.24 15.47
C TYR A 293 3.70 12.71 15.07
N GLY A 294 2.52 13.09 14.55
CA GLY A 294 2.25 14.45 14.07
C GLY A 294 2.94 14.77 12.74
N VAL A 295 3.35 13.78 11.99
CA VAL A 295 4.00 13.91 10.66
C VAL A 295 3.00 13.62 9.56
N ASP A 296 2.67 14.62 8.74
CA ASP A 296 1.83 14.46 7.55
C ASP A 296 2.70 14.03 6.36
N LEU A 297 2.88 12.73 6.19
CA LEU A 297 3.72 12.14 5.14
C LEU A 297 3.32 12.55 3.74
N VAL A 298 2.03 12.78 3.48
CA VAL A 298 1.55 13.21 2.17
C VAL A 298 2.00 14.64 1.89
N THR A 299 1.84 15.54 2.85
CA THR A 299 2.31 16.93 2.74
C THR A 299 3.83 16.98 2.55
N GLU A 300 4.58 16.20 3.33
CA GLU A 300 6.05 16.18 3.22
C GLU A 300 6.51 15.58 1.88
N HIS A 301 5.82 14.57 1.34
CA HIS A 301 6.10 14.04 0.01
C HIS A 301 5.85 15.11 -1.09
N ILE A 302 4.76 15.88 -1.00
CA ILE A 302 4.50 16.95 -1.95
C ILE A 302 5.59 18.04 -1.87
N LYS A 303 6.04 18.42 -0.68
CA LYS A 303 7.15 19.37 -0.52
C LYS A 303 8.42 18.88 -1.21
N LEU A 304 8.79 17.60 -1.04
CA LEU A 304 9.90 17.01 -1.78
C LEU A 304 9.71 17.13 -3.31
N ALA A 305 8.48 16.84 -3.80
CA ALA A 305 8.19 16.87 -5.23
C ALA A 305 8.24 18.29 -5.84
N ILE A 306 8.02 19.33 -5.03
CA ILE A 306 8.12 20.73 -5.46
C ILE A 306 9.45 21.40 -5.08
N GLY A 307 10.43 20.63 -4.59
CA GLY A 307 11.74 21.12 -4.20
C GLY A 307 11.76 22.00 -2.95
N GLU A 308 10.72 21.93 -2.11
CA GLU A 308 10.66 22.66 -0.85
C GLU A 308 11.25 21.84 0.31
N GLU A 309 11.73 22.54 1.33
CA GLU A 309 12.29 21.92 2.53
C GLU A 309 11.20 21.13 3.26
N SER A 310 11.48 19.87 3.51
CA SER A 310 10.57 18.94 4.18
C SER A 310 11.07 18.63 5.59
N ASN A 311 10.13 18.40 6.52
CA ASN A 311 10.43 18.14 7.90
C ASN A 311 9.50 17.05 8.46
N TRP A 312 10.06 15.88 8.69
CA TRP A 312 9.37 14.73 9.29
C TRP A 312 9.78 14.45 10.74
N GLY A 313 10.35 15.43 11.43
CA GLY A 313 10.60 15.34 12.87
C GLY A 313 9.31 15.11 13.66
N ARG A 314 9.34 14.18 14.60
CA ARG A 314 8.18 13.83 15.41
C ARG A 314 7.74 15.00 16.29
N ARG A 315 6.46 15.36 16.22
CA ARG A 315 5.82 16.45 16.97
C ARG A 315 4.87 15.95 18.06
N ARG A 316 4.59 14.65 18.08
CA ARG A 316 3.70 13.95 19.02
C ARG A 316 4.28 12.62 19.42
N SER A 317 3.78 12.07 20.51
CA SER A 317 4.03 10.70 20.95
C SER A 317 2.71 10.13 21.47
N GLN A 318 1.94 9.50 20.58
CA GLN A 318 0.70 8.80 20.91
C GLN A 318 0.73 7.39 20.33
N ILE A 319 -0.15 6.54 20.81
CA ILE A 319 -0.44 5.26 20.19
C ILE A 319 -1.61 5.48 19.23
N ALA A 320 -1.40 5.20 17.96
CA ALA A 320 -2.44 5.23 16.95
C ALA A 320 -2.63 3.83 16.36
N ALA A 321 -3.87 3.41 16.17
CA ALA A 321 -4.15 2.10 15.61
C ALA A 321 -5.36 2.16 14.68
N ALA A 322 -5.41 1.23 13.73
CA ALA A 322 -6.55 1.02 12.85
C ALA A 322 -6.99 -0.44 12.87
N ARG A 323 -8.29 -0.66 12.98
CA ARG A 323 -8.96 -1.95 12.73
C ARG A 323 -9.60 -1.90 11.36
N ILE A 324 -9.24 -2.86 10.51
CA ILE A 324 -9.85 -3.04 9.19
C ILE A 324 -11.13 -3.86 9.36
N LEU A 325 -12.20 -3.41 8.72
CA LEU A 325 -13.48 -4.09 8.70
C LEU A 325 -13.50 -5.08 7.52
N LEU A 326 -13.75 -6.34 7.83
CA LEU A 326 -13.78 -7.44 6.87
C LEU A 326 -15.12 -8.15 6.96
N PRO A 327 -15.78 -8.44 5.82
CA PRO A 327 -17.05 -9.15 5.80
C PRO A 327 -16.84 -10.61 6.22
N ASP A 328 -17.88 -11.20 6.81
CA ASP A 328 -17.89 -12.58 7.28
C ASP A 328 -18.33 -13.58 6.21
N ARG A 329 -19.01 -13.10 5.15
CA ARG A 329 -19.58 -13.92 4.07
C ARG A 329 -19.61 -13.22 2.73
N ASP A 330 -19.86 -13.97 1.67
CA ASP A 330 -20.12 -13.48 0.32
C ASP A 330 -21.60 -13.12 0.17
N GLY A 331 -21.92 -12.17 -0.72
CA GLY A 331 -23.28 -11.69 -0.96
C GLY A 331 -23.32 -10.24 -1.42
N ALA A 332 -24.48 -9.61 -1.41
CA ALA A 332 -24.63 -8.18 -1.64
C ALA A 332 -24.76 -7.44 -0.31
N LEU A 333 -24.01 -6.36 -0.13
CA LEU A 333 -24.19 -5.50 1.05
C LEU A 333 -25.60 -4.88 1.04
N ASP A 334 -26.41 -5.22 2.01
CA ASP A 334 -27.74 -4.61 2.18
C ASP A 334 -27.60 -3.23 2.84
N TRP A 335 -27.01 -3.17 4.00
CA TRP A 335 -26.69 -1.92 4.71
C TRP A 335 -25.43 -2.06 5.56
N ILE A 336 -24.84 -0.90 5.90
CA ILE A 336 -23.75 -0.77 6.87
C ILE A 336 -24.00 0.49 7.71
N GLU A 337 -23.87 0.37 9.02
CA GLU A 337 -24.13 1.45 9.97
C GLU A 337 -22.99 1.54 11.00
N GLY A 338 -22.55 2.74 11.29
CA GLY A 338 -21.45 3.00 12.21
C GLY A 338 -21.37 4.45 12.70
N SER A 339 -22.46 5.22 12.54
CA SER A 339 -22.50 6.63 12.98
C SER A 339 -22.16 6.78 14.47
N ARG A 340 -22.64 5.84 15.31
CA ARG A 340 -22.36 5.80 16.75
C ARG A 340 -20.88 5.51 17.06
N ALA A 341 -20.22 4.74 16.22
CA ALA A 341 -18.79 4.43 16.39
C ALA A 341 -17.93 5.70 16.29
N ALA A 342 -18.29 6.62 15.39
CA ALA A 342 -17.56 7.89 15.22
C ALA A 342 -17.69 8.82 16.45
N THR A 343 -18.71 8.62 17.30
CA THR A 343 -18.89 9.42 18.52
C THR A 343 -18.11 8.91 19.73
N VAL A 344 -17.45 7.76 19.63
CA VAL A 344 -16.65 7.20 20.74
C VAL A 344 -15.41 8.08 20.95
N PRO A 345 -15.20 8.61 22.19
CA PRO A 345 -14.04 9.45 22.48
C PRO A 345 -12.71 8.73 22.16
N GLY A 346 -11.84 9.38 21.40
CA GLY A 346 -10.56 8.83 20.95
C GLY A 346 -10.61 8.14 19.60
N VAL A 347 -11.79 7.96 19.01
CA VAL A 347 -11.91 7.56 17.58
C VAL A 347 -11.54 8.76 16.71
N ALA A 348 -10.65 8.55 15.76
CA ALA A 348 -10.16 9.57 14.84
C ALA A 348 -10.91 9.52 13.49
N GLU A 349 -11.28 8.33 13.02
CA GLU A 349 -12.02 8.13 11.77
C GLU A 349 -12.77 6.80 11.80
N VAL A 350 -13.98 6.80 11.26
CA VAL A 350 -14.72 5.62 10.80
C VAL A 350 -15.00 5.83 9.33
N LYS A 351 -14.56 4.91 8.48
CA LYS A 351 -14.72 5.04 7.04
C LYS A 351 -15.16 3.73 6.42
N PHE A 352 -16.20 3.80 5.60
CA PHE A 352 -16.64 2.69 4.75
C PHE A 352 -16.14 2.91 3.33
N TYR A 353 -15.80 1.82 2.63
CA TYR A 353 -15.24 1.83 1.27
C TYR A 353 -16.26 1.43 0.22
N ILE A 354 -17.36 0.82 0.65
CA ILE A 354 -18.40 0.28 -0.22
C ILE A 354 -19.76 0.84 0.19
N GLU A 355 -20.69 0.85 -0.76
CA GLU A 355 -22.05 1.33 -0.58
C GLU A 355 -23.04 0.15 -0.58
N PRO A 356 -24.28 0.33 -0.08
CA PRO A 356 -25.34 -0.65 -0.22
C PRO A 356 -25.49 -1.16 -1.66
N LYS A 357 -25.83 -2.43 -1.83
CA LYS A 357 -25.92 -3.20 -3.08
C LYS A 357 -24.57 -3.54 -3.74
N THR A 358 -23.44 -3.18 -3.14
CA THR A 358 -22.12 -3.61 -3.64
C THR A 358 -21.98 -5.13 -3.47
N PRO A 359 -21.65 -5.88 -4.52
CA PRO A 359 -21.35 -7.31 -4.40
C PRO A 359 -20.03 -7.52 -3.65
N ILE A 360 -20.06 -8.42 -2.68
CA ILE A 360 -18.92 -8.84 -1.87
C ILE A 360 -18.58 -10.27 -2.26
N ILE A 361 -17.40 -10.46 -2.81
CA ILE A 361 -16.83 -11.78 -3.14
C ILE A 361 -15.43 -11.79 -2.52
N ARG A 362 -15.28 -12.54 -1.42
CA ARG A 362 -14.03 -12.57 -0.67
C ARG A 362 -12.99 -13.40 -1.41
N LYS A 363 -11.87 -12.78 -1.68
CA LYS A 363 -10.73 -13.37 -2.40
C LYS A 363 -9.51 -13.63 -1.50
N GLY A 364 -9.55 -13.15 -0.26
CA GLY A 364 -8.43 -13.24 0.66
C GLY A 364 -7.34 -12.19 0.39
N ASP A 365 -7.70 -11.04 -0.13
CA ASP A 365 -6.82 -9.92 -0.46
C ASP A 365 -7.34 -8.58 0.05
N SER A 366 -6.68 -7.50 -0.31
CA SER A 366 -7.06 -6.15 0.11
C SER A 366 -8.42 -5.67 -0.41
N GLY A 367 -8.96 -6.30 -1.44
CA GLY A 367 -10.30 -6.03 -1.97
C GLY A 367 -11.43 -6.46 -1.04
N ASP A 368 -11.15 -7.35 -0.09
CA ASP A 368 -12.14 -7.79 0.90
C ASP A 368 -12.46 -6.73 1.97
N ARG A 369 -11.72 -5.63 2.01
CA ARG A 369 -11.88 -4.58 3.02
C ARG A 369 -13.10 -3.73 2.74
N ILE A 370 -14.06 -3.69 3.67
CA ILE A 370 -15.27 -2.88 3.57
C ILE A 370 -15.17 -1.54 4.29
N GLY A 371 -14.15 -1.35 5.11
CA GLY A 371 -13.92 -0.10 5.83
C GLY A 371 -12.79 -0.20 6.85
N HIS A 372 -12.66 0.85 7.65
CA HIS A 372 -11.77 0.86 8.81
C HIS A 372 -12.26 1.79 9.93
N VAL A 373 -11.75 1.53 11.13
CA VAL A 373 -11.84 2.44 12.29
C VAL A 373 -10.43 2.79 12.70
N MET A 374 -10.16 4.08 12.93
CA MET A 374 -8.91 4.56 13.53
C MET A 374 -9.14 5.19 14.88
N ALA A 375 -8.22 4.94 15.80
CA ALA A 375 -8.21 5.57 17.13
C ALA A 375 -6.80 5.94 17.54
N ALA A 376 -6.70 6.97 18.40
CA ALA A 376 -5.44 7.37 19.02
C ALA A 376 -5.66 7.74 20.50
N SER A 377 -4.67 7.37 21.32
CA SER A 377 -4.66 7.70 22.74
C SER A 377 -3.25 7.63 23.32
N PRO A 378 -3.01 8.09 24.56
CA PRO A 378 -1.68 8.03 25.17
C PRO A 378 -1.14 6.62 25.41
N THR A 379 -2.00 5.59 25.49
CA THR A 379 -1.57 4.23 25.85
C THR A 379 -2.13 3.17 24.91
N ARG A 380 -1.36 2.09 24.68
CA ARG A 380 -1.75 0.98 23.80
C ARG A 380 -3.03 0.29 24.28
N THR A 381 -3.17 0.09 25.58
CA THR A 381 -4.36 -0.54 26.16
C THR A 381 -5.61 0.28 25.89
N LEU A 382 -5.54 1.60 26.14
CA LEU A 382 -6.68 2.50 25.90
C LEU A 382 -7.03 2.58 24.42
N THR A 383 -6.03 2.68 23.51
CA THR A 383 -6.29 2.69 22.06
C THR A 383 -7.01 1.43 21.61
N LYS A 384 -6.59 0.24 22.10
CA LYS A 384 -7.26 -1.03 21.78
C LYS A 384 -8.69 -1.09 22.32
N LEU A 385 -8.94 -0.59 23.52
CA LEU A 385 -10.28 -0.53 24.11
C LEU A 385 -11.20 0.41 23.31
N ILE A 386 -10.70 1.58 22.91
CA ILE A 386 -11.44 2.53 22.05
C ILE A 386 -11.80 1.87 20.72
N LEU A 387 -10.84 1.22 20.04
CA LEU A 387 -11.09 0.51 18.78
C LEU A 387 -12.13 -0.58 18.95
N GLN A 388 -12.00 -1.43 19.99
CA GLN A 388 -12.96 -2.50 20.23
C GLN A 388 -14.36 -1.95 20.45
N ARG A 389 -14.50 -0.94 21.32
CA ARG A 389 -15.79 -0.28 21.58
C ARG A 389 -16.40 0.33 20.31
N ALA A 390 -15.57 0.94 19.46
CA ALA A 390 -16.08 1.52 18.22
C ALA A 390 -16.52 0.42 17.24
N VAL A 391 -15.72 -0.65 17.09
CA VAL A 391 -16.08 -1.78 16.21
C VAL A 391 -17.37 -2.47 16.68
N ASP A 392 -17.59 -2.63 17.99
CA ASP A 392 -18.80 -3.21 18.56
C ASP A 392 -20.07 -2.36 18.32
N LEU A 393 -19.91 -1.12 17.85
CA LEU A 393 -20.99 -0.21 17.45
C LEU A 393 -21.19 -0.13 15.94
N ILE A 394 -20.43 -0.92 15.18
CA ILE A 394 -20.58 -1.02 13.72
C ILE A 394 -21.28 -2.34 13.41
N ASP A 395 -22.29 -2.24 12.59
CA ASP A 395 -23.06 -3.40 12.16
C ASP A 395 -23.34 -3.33 10.66
N TRP A 396 -23.53 -4.48 10.01
CA TRP A 396 -23.87 -4.58 8.59
C TRP A 396 -24.68 -5.84 8.30
N SER A 397 -25.42 -5.80 7.21
CA SER A 397 -26.17 -6.93 6.67
C SER A 397 -25.68 -7.27 5.27
N ILE A 398 -25.48 -8.56 5.00
CA ILE A 398 -25.08 -9.10 3.70
C ILE A 398 -26.13 -10.12 3.28
N GLU A 399 -26.85 -9.84 2.18
CA GLU A 399 -27.78 -10.76 1.56
C GLU A 399 -27.03 -11.78 0.70
N PRO A 400 -27.27 -13.09 0.89
CA PRO A 400 -26.66 -14.11 0.03
C PRO A 400 -26.99 -13.88 -1.44
N PHE A 401 -26.09 -14.23 -2.35
CA PHE A 401 -26.43 -14.25 -3.77
C PHE A 401 -27.54 -15.27 -4.02
N PRO A 402 -28.48 -15.00 -4.97
CA PRO A 402 -29.48 -15.97 -5.37
C PRO A 402 -28.80 -17.29 -5.80
N ASN A 403 -29.36 -18.42 -5.38
CA ASN A 403 -28.88 -19.70 -5.86
C ASN A 403 -29.05 -19.76 -7.38
N PRO A 404 -28.07 -20.28 -8.15
CA PRO A 404 -28.16 -20.38 -9.60
C PRO A 404 -29.24 -21.38 -10.08
N GLY A 405 -30.36 -21.45 -9.44
CA GLY A 405 -31.46 -22.40 -9.72
C GLY A 405 -32.85 -21.96 -9.17
N GLU A 406 -32.95 -20.77 -8.59
CA GLU A 406 -34.25 -20.15 -8.21
C GLU A 406 -34.69 -19.08 -9.19
#